data_83f3dcdc620f8c45408e2792da4f0764
#
_entry.id   83f3dcdc620f8c45408e2792da4f0764
#
_cell.length_a   1.000
_cell.length_b   1.000
_cell.length_c   1.000
_cell.angle_alpha   90.00
_cell.angle_beta   90.00
_cell.angle_gamma   90.00
#
_symmetry.space_group_name_H-M   'P 1'
#
loop_
_entity.id
_entity.type
_entity.pdbx_description
1 polymer ?
#
loop_
_entity_poly.entity_id
_entity_poly.type
_entity_poly.pdbx_seq_one_letter_code
_entity_poly.pdbx_strand_id
1 'polypeptide(L)'
;SYGMERGNLLDLSGRSLFDGNSYSDRAYFQQAVQGEVCISVPTLSKVTGELSIMVAAPVWLNGIEGGTVAGVVYFVPHETFLNDIMESIHISENSGAYMIDSTGTTIADTTLDTVSVQNIEQEAQQDSSLSALAALHADMRAGNSGYGSYEISGAQKYLAYAPVPQTDGGTVAVTAPVKAFLGATSTSTLLT
;
A
#
# COMPACT_ATOMS: atom_id res chain seq x y z
N SER A 1 15.12 4.50 10.45
CA SER A 1 14.53 5.66 9.73
C SER A 1 14.47 5.31 8.26
N TYR A 2 13.31 5.39 7.67
CA TYR A 2 13.13 5.20 6.24
C TYR A 2 13.85 6.33 5.49
N GLY A 3 14.78 5.98 4.61
CA GLY A 3 15.53 6.95 3.85
C GLY A 3 14.68 7.64 2.78
N MET A 4 15.05 8.85 2.42
CA MET A 4 14.48 9.59 1.29
C MET A 4 15.47 9.53 0.14
N GLU A 5 15.02 9.07 -1.03
CA GLU A 5 15.85 9.02 -2.22
C GLU A 5 15.99 10.41 -2.85
N ARG A 6 14.88 11.13 -2.99
CA ARG A 6 14.83 12.50 -3.49
C ARG A 6 13.54 13.20 -3.06
N GLY A 7 13.56 14.54 -3.12
CA GLY A 7 12.39 15.37 -2.88
C GLY A 7 12.27 16.48 -3.92
N ASN A 8 11.09 17.06 -4.05
CA ASN A 8 10.80 18.14 -4.97
C ASN A 8 9.77 19.11 -4.38
N LEU A 9 9.79 20.34 -4.86
CA LEU A 9 8.82 21.37 -4.50
C LEU A 9 8.16 21.87 -5.78
N LEU A 10 6.84 21.89 -5.80
CA LEU A 10 6.01 22.28 -6.93
C LEU A 10 5.23 23.55 -6.60
N ASP A 11 5.11 24.44 -7.57
CA ASP A 11 4.18 25.57 -7.49
C ASP A 11 2.72 25.11 -7.66
N LEU A 12 1.77 26.04 -7.56
CA LEU A 12 0.34 25.77 -7.69
C LEU A 12 -0.09 25.30 -9.10
N SER A 13 0.76 25.47 -10.10
CA SER A 13 0.56 24.94 -11.46
C SER A 13 1.10 23.51 -11.63
N GLY A 14 1.73 22.95 -10.58
CA GLY A 14 2.39 21.66 -10.62
C GLY A 14 3.77 21.68 -11.28
N ARG A 15 4.36 22.88 -11.49
CA ARG A 15 5.70 23.01 -12.04
C ARG A 15 6.75 22.89 -10.95
N SER A 16 7.74 22.06 -11.17
CA SER A 16 8.88 21.91 -10.28
C SER A 16 9.75 23.14 -10.23
N LEU A 17 10.12 23.55 -9.01
CA LEU A 17 11.06 24.65 -8.79
C LEU A 17 12.53 24.23 -8.97
N PHE A 18 12.80 22.92 -9.14
CA PHE A 18 14.16 22.37 -9.26
C PHE A 18 14.49 21.89 -10.67
N ASP A 19 13.62 21.08 -11.29
CA ASP A 19 13.87 20.46 -12.60
C ASP A 19 13.04 21.08 -13.74
N GLY A 20 12.09 21.97 -13.41
CA GLY A 20 11.23 22.65 -14.37
C GLY A 20 10.16 21.78 -15.05
N ASN A 21 10.08 20.49 -14.70
CA ASN A 21 9.07 19.59 -15.23
C ASN A 21 7.68 19.92 -14.69
N SER A 22 6.64 19.55 -15.45
CA SER A 22 5.27 19.62 -14.97
C SER A 22 4.82 18.27 -14.38
N TYR A 23 4.16 18.36 -13.23
CA TYR A 23 3.57 17.25 -12.49
C TYR A 23 2.06 17.44 -12.25
N SER A 24 1.45 18.43 -12.94
CA SER A 24 0.04 18.80 -12.79
C SER A 24 -0.94 17.67 -13.13
N ASP A 25 -0.51 16.71 -13.95
CA ASP A 25 -1.25 15.51 -14.34
C ASP A 25 -1.18 14.35 -13.31
N ARG A 26 -0.39 14.50 -12.25
CA ARG A 26 -0.17 13.47 -11.26
C ARG A 26 -1.23 13.51 -10.17
N ALA A 27 -1.81 12.35 -9.84
CA ALA A 27 -2.85 12.22 -8.81
C ALA A 27 -2.37 12.76 -7.45
N TYR A 28 -1.15 12.44 -7.03
CA TYR A 28 -0.58 12.94 -5.78
C TYR A 28 -0.47 14.48 -5.73
N PHE A 29 -0.17 15.14 -6.87
CA PHE A 29 -0.18 16.60 -6.94
C PHE A 29 -1.60 17.14 -6.83
N GLN A 30 -2.55 16.55 -7.57
CA GLN A 30 -3.94 17.00 -7.60
C GLN A 30 -4.62 16.90 -6.22
N GLN A 31 -4.27 15.89 -5.42
CA GLN A 31 -4.74 15.75 -4.04
C GLN A 31 -4.04 16.76 -3.11
N ALA A 32 -2.71 16.86 -3.20
CA ALA A 32 -1.95 17.73 -2.30
C ALA A 32 -2.26 19.22 -2.53
N VAL A 33 -2.54 19.68 -3.76
CA VAL A 33 -2.94 21.06 -4.02
C VAL A 33 -4.32 21.40 -3.45
N GLN A 34 -5.17 20.39 -3.18
CA GLN A 34 -6.45 20.56 -2.47
C GLN A 34 -6.28 20.57 -0.94
N GLY A 35 -5.08 20.41 -0.43
CA GLY A 35 -4.80 20.43 0.99
C GLY A 35 -4.70 19.05 1.65
N GLU A 36 -4.65 17.98 0.87
CA GLU A 36 -4.60 16.61 1.37
C GLU A 36 -3.19 16.02 1.28
N VAL A 37 -2.78 15.25 2.29
CA VAL A 37 -1.58 14.42 2.18
C VAL A 37 -1.91 13.19 1.36
N CYS A 38 -1.04 12.84 0.42
CA CYS A 38 -1.24 11.69 -0.47
C CYS A 38 0.00 10.81 -0.52
N ILE A 39 -0.24 9.50 -0.43
CA ILE A 39 0.75 8.47 -0.76
C ILE A 39 0.29 7.82 -2.07
N SER A 40 1.07 8.00 -3.14
CA SER A 40 0.70 7.45 -4.44
C SER A 40 0.83 5.92 -4.45
N VAL A 41 0.05 5.26 -5.30
CA VAL A 41 0.41 3.92 -5.77
C VAL A 41 1.73 3.97 -6.57
N PRO A 42 2.42 2.84 -6.76
CA PRO A 42 3.61 2.80 -7.60
C PRO A 42 3.33 3.40 -8.98
N THR A 43 4.06 4.44 -9.31
CA THR A 43 3.85 5.25 -10.52
C THR A 43 5.19 5.46 -11.23
N LEU A 44 5.19 5.44 -12.56
CA LEU A 44 6.40 5.73 -13.34
C LEU A 44 6.91 7.14 -13.04
N SER A 45 8.13 7.21 -12.53
CA SER A 45 8.83 8.46 -12.29
C SER A 45 9.13 9.18 -13.59
N LYS A 46 8.79 10.48 -13.69
CA LYS A 46 9.17 11.31 -14.83
C LYS A 46 10.69 11.58 -14.90
N VAL A 47 11.41 11.30 -13.81
CA VAL A 47 12.85 11.56 -13.70
C VAL A 47 13.67 10.31 -14.04
N THR A 48 13.30 9.15 -13.52
CA THR A 48 14.08 7.91 -13.72
C THR A 48 13.43 6.93 -14.69
N GLY A 49 12.12 7.03 -14.93
CA GLY A 49 11.36 6.05 -15.71
C GLY A 49 11.07 4.75 -14.93
N GLU A 50 11.47 4.67 -13.67
CA GLU A 50 11.24 3.51 -12.80
C GLU A 50 9.96 3.67 -11.99
N LEU A 51 9.37 2.58 -11.55
CA LEU A 51 8.25 2.60 -10.62
C LEU A 51 8.71 3.14 -9.27
N SER A 52 8.04 4.16 -8.80
CA SER A 52 8.34 4.82 -7.54
C SER A 52 7.06 5.24 -6.83
N ILE A 53 7.08 5.24 -5.50
CA ILE A 53 6.01 5.79 -4.67
C ILE A 53 6.37 7.24 -4.36
N MET A 54 5.38 8.13 -4.43
CA MET A 54 5.52 9.53 -4.05
C MET A 54 4.68 9.79 -2.81
N VAL A 55 5.29 10.40 -1.81
CA VAL A 55 4.58 10.97 -0.67
C VAL A 55 4.51 12.46 -0.86
N ALA A 56 3.31 12.99 -1.01
CA ALA A 56 3.07 14.39 -1.29
C ALA A 56 2.25 15.06 -0.19
N ALA A 57 2.55 16.33 0.08
CA ALA A 57 1.84 17.11 1.07
C ALA A 57 1.71 18.58 0.61
N PRO A 58 0.64 19.28 1.05
CA PRO A 58 0.51 20.70 0.82
C PRO A 58 1.57 21.49 1.59
N VAL A 59 2.06 22.56 0.98
CA VAL A 59 2.82 23.60 1.65
C VAL A 59 1.86 24.73 1.98
N TRP A 60 1.63 24.96 3.26
CA TRP A 60 0.69 25.96 3.73
C TRP A 60 1.29 27.36 3.74
N LEU A 61 0.55 28.35 3.24
CA LEU A 61 0.94 29.76 3.29
C LEU A 61 1.11 30.20 4.74
N ASN A 62 2.26 30.78 5.06
CA ASN A 62 2.64 31.22 6.41
C ASN A 62 2.63 30.09 7.47
N GLY A 63 2.66 28.81 7.05
CA GLY A 63 2.65 27.66 7.97
C GLY A 63 1.31 27.39 8.66
N ILE A 64 0.21 27.96 8.17
CA ILE A 64 -1.12 27.78 8.76
C ILE A 64 -1.79 26.57 8.11
N GLU A 65 -1.76 25.43 8.80
CA GLU A 65 -2.38 24.20 8.37
C GLU A 65 -3.90 24.37 8.15
N GLY A 66 -4.43 23.81 7.08
CA GLY A 66 -5.84 23.97 6.67
C GLY A 66 -6.18 25.34 6.07
N GLY A 67 -5.19 26.22 5.93
CA GLY A 67 -5.34 27.53 5.31
C GLY A 67 -5.16 27.51 3.80
N THR A 68 -4.51 28.53 3.24
CA THR A 68 -4.23 28.60 1.80
C THR A 68 -3.01 27.75 1.44
N VAL A 69 -3.15 26.87 0.45
CA VAL A 69 -2.02 26.12 -0.11
C VAL A 69 -1.17 27.06 -0.94
N ALA A 70 0.14 27.08 -0.69
CA ALA A 70 1.13 27.90 -1.40
C ALA A 70 1.94 27.09 -2.45
N GLY A 71 1.91 25.77 -2.33
CA GLY A 71 2.61 24.83 -3.21
C GLY A 71 2.47 23.41 -2.71
N VAL A 72 3.16 22.49 -3.36
CA VAL A 72 3.16 21.05 -2.98
C VAL A 72 4.60 20.58 -2.85
N VAL A 73 4.90 19.94 -1.74
CA VAL A 73 6.14 19.18 -1.56
C VAL A 73 5.85 17.70 -1.79
N TYR A 74 6.72 17.01 -2.50
CA TYR A 74 6.72 15.55 -2.52
C TYR A 74 8.13 15.01 -2.31
N PHE A 75 8.20 13.80 -1.80
CA PHE A 75 9.45 13.05 -1.75
C PHE A 75 9.22 11.62 -2.24
N VAL A 76 10.30 10.99 -2.69
CA VAL A 76 10.34 9.61 -3.12
C VAL A 76 11.11 8.85 -2.04
N PRO A 77 10.47 7.98 -1.25
CA PRO A 77 11.18 7.08 -0.35
C PRO A 77 11.99 6.06 -1.15
N HIS A 78 12.86 5.32 -0.49
CA HIS A 78 13.51 4.16 -1.09
C HIS A 78 12.48 3.18 -1.66
N GLU A 79 12.83 2.48 -2.74
CA GLU A 79 11.95 1.53 -3.43
C GLU A 79 11.38 0.42 -2.51
N THR A 80 12.14 0.05 -1.47
CA THR A 80 11.75 -0.97 -0.48
C THR A 80 10.85 -0.42 0.64
N PHE A 81 10.55 0.87 0.65
CA PHE A 81 9.87 1.54 1.77
C PHE A 81 8.61 0.82 2.26
N LEU A 82 7.68 0.46 1.35
CA LEU A 82 6.47 -0.27 1.73
C LEU A 82 6.77 -1.71 2.12
N ASN A 83 7.71 -2.36 1.45
CA ASN A 83 8.10 -3.74 1.77
C ASN A 83 8.73 -3.83 3.15
N ASP A 84 9.58 -2.87 3.54
CA ASP A 84 10.17 -2.79 4.88
C ASP A 84 9.07 -2.66 5.97
N ILE A 85 7.98 -1.93 5.66
CA ILE A 85 6.81 -1.85 6.54
C ILE A 85 6.12 -3.22 6.61
N MET A 86 5.88 -3.88 5.49
CA MET A 86 5.23 -5.21 5.46
C MET A 86 6.06 -6.24 6.24
N GLU A 87 7.38 -6.25 6.08
CA GLU A 87 8.28 -7.12 6.82
C GLU A 87 8.23 -6.89 8.34
N SER A 88 7.91 -5.68 8.78
CA SER A 88 7.77 -5.38 10.21
C SER A 88 6.48 -5.93 10.85
N ILE A 89 5.51 -6.34 10.04
CA ILE A 89 4.22 -6.83 10.51
C ILE A 89 4.28 -8.35 10.72
N HIS A 90 4.47 -8.77 11.96
CA HIS A 90 4.51 -10.18 12.36
C HIS A 90 3.46 -10.46 13.43
N ILE A 91 2.53 -11.39 13.16
CA ILE A 91 1.53 -11.85 14.13
C ILE A 91 1.79 -13.29 14.59
N SER A 92 2.53 -14.05 13.81
CA SER A 92 2.94 -15.44 14.14
C SER A 92 4.07 -15.88 13.21
N GLU A 93 4.70 -16.99 13.51
CA GLU A 93 5.57 -17.69 12.58
C GLU A 93 4.80 -18.04 11.28
N ASN A 94 5.40 -17.77 10.13
CA ASN A 94 4.78 -17.91 8.80
C ASN A 94 3.54 -17.00 8.54
N SER A 95 3.38 -15.91 9.31
CA SER A 95 2.52 -14.82 8.92
C SER A 95 3.22 -13.94 7.88
N GLY A 96 2.43 -13.22 7.08
CA GLY A 96 2.92 -12.24 6.12
C GLY A 96 1.98 -11.06 6.03
N ALA A 97 2.48 -9.97 5.46
CA ALA A 97 1.68 -8.80 5.17
C ALA A 97 1.94 -8.34 3.74
N TYR A 98 0.93 -7.79 3.10
CA TYR A 98 1.03 -7.21 1.76
C TYR A 98 0.02 -6.09 1.57
N MET A 99 0.21 -5.28 0.53
CA MET A 99 -0.74 -4.26 0.10
C MET A 99 -1.15 -4.46 -1.35
N ILE A 100 -2.40 -4.16 -1.64
CA ILE A 100 -2.90 -4.01 -3.00
C ILE A 100 -3.37 -2.58 -3.25
N ASP A 101 -3.36 -2.15 -4.52
CA ASP A 101 -3.95 -0.89 -4.97
C ASP A 101 -5.44 -1.03 -5.33
N SER A 102 -6.04 0.07 -5.78
CA SER A 102 -7.44 0.13 -6.25
C SER A 102 -7.73 -0.74 -7.49
N THR A 103 -6.71 -1.25 -8.17
CA THR A 103 -6.84 -2.19 -9.30
C THR A 103 -6.75 -3.65 -8.87
N GLY A 104 -6.39 -3.92 -7.61
CA GLY A 104 -6.13 -5.25 -7.06
C GLY A 104 -4.70 -5.75 -7.32
N THR A 105 -3.82 -4.89 -7.82
CA THR A 105 -2.40 -5.24 -8.03
C THR A 105 -1.64 -5.13 -6.72
N THR A 106 -0.79 -6.12 -6.42
CA THR A 106 0.10 -6.09 -5.26
C THR A 106 1.15 -4.99 -5.41
N ILE A 107 1.19 -4.06 -4.45
CA ILE A 107 2.10 -2.90 -4.45
C ILE A 107 3.16 -2.96 -3.36
N ALA A 108 3.01 -3.84 -2.38
CA ALA A 108 4.01 -4.18 -1.38
C ALA A 108 3.76 -5.59 -0.86
N ASP A 109 4.80 -6.33 -0.57
CA ASP A 109 4.75 -7.68 -0.03
C ASP A 109 6.06 -7.97 0.71
N THR A 110 6.02 -8.89 1.66
CA THR A 110 7.21 -9.53 2.21
C THR A 110 7.99 -10.33 1.15
N THR A 111 7.34 -10.68 0.03
CA THR A 111 7.94 -11.35 -1.13
C THR A 111 7.98 -10.38 -2.31
N LEU A 112 9.17 -9.90 -2.68
CA LEU A 112 9.33 -8.88 -3.72
C LEU A 112 8.83 -9.32 -5.12
N ASP A 113 8.88 -10.61 -5.44
CA ASP A 113 8.50 -11.16 -6.75
C ASP A 113 7.01 -10.93 -7.10
N THR A 114 6.16 -10.63 -6.11
CA THR A 114 4.73 -10.38 -6.29
C THR A 114 4.42 -8.92 -6.60
N VAL A 115 5.31 -8.01 -6.23
CA VAL A 115 5.09 -6.56 -6.32
C VAL A 115 5.01 -6.10 -7.78
N SER A 116 3.94 -5.36 -8.11
CA SER A 116 3.63 -4.80 -9.43
C SER A 116 3.32 -5.82 -10.53
N VAL A 117 3.28 -7.12 -10.20
CA VAL A 117 2.98 -8.19 -11.18
C VAL A 117 1.79 -9.05 -10.76
N GLN A 118 1.57 -9.28 -9.47
CA GLN A 118 0.50 -10.14 -8.98
C GLN A 118 -0.83 -9.40 -8.91
N ASN A 119 -1.87 -10.04 -9.47
CA ASN A 119 -3.27 -9.64 -9.30
C ASN A 119 -4.13 -10.91 -9.15
N ILE A 120 -4.48 -11.23 -7.94
CA ILE A 120 -5.20 -12.47 -7.60
C ILE A 120 -6.57 -12.55 -8.27
N GLU A 121 -7.28 -11.43 -8.46
CA GLU A 121 -8.57 -11.43 -9.14
C GLU A 121 -8.43 -11.81 -10.64
N GLN A 122 -7.31 -11.44 -11.28
CA GLN A 122 -7.02 -11.83 -12.66
C GLN A 122 -6.53 -13.28 -12.74
N GLU A 123 -5.67 -13.69 -11.84
CA GLU A 123 -5.14 -15.06 -11.78
C GLU A 123 -6.26 -16.08 -11.53
N ALA A 124 -7.24 -15.75 -10.68
CA ALA A 124 -8.39 -16.60 -10.38
C ALA A 124 -9.29 -16.88 -11.59
N GLN A 125 -9.20 -16.09 -12.67
CA GLN A 125 -9.90 -16.36 -13.93
C GLN A 125 -9.34 -17.60 -14.64
N GLN A 126 -8.07 -17.95 -14.37
CA GLN A 126 -7.41 -19.12 -14.95
C GLN A 126 -7.22 -20.24 -13.93
N ASP A 127 -7.19 -19.92 -12.64
CA ASP A 127 -7.05 -20.86 -11.53
C ASP A 127 -8.19 -20.69 -10.51
N SER A 128 -9.20 -21.55 -10.60
CA SER A 128 -10.36 -21.50 -9.71
C SER A 128 -10.06 -21.81 -8.24
N SER A 129 -8.88 -22.36 -7.93
CA SER A 129 -8.44 -22.57 -6.53
C SER A 129 -8.22 -21.24 -5.79
N LEU A 130 -7.95 -20.16 -6.52
CA LEU A 130 -7.78 -18.80 -5.99
C LEU A 130 -9.10 -18.06 -5.74
N SER A 131 -10.26 -18.63 -6.08
CA SER A 131 -11.55 -17.93 -6.04
C SER A 131 -11.89 -17.35 -4.67
N ALA A 132 -11.59 -18.09 -3.58
CA ALA A 132 -11.83 -17.59 -2.23
C ALA A 132 -10.96 -16.38 -1.88
N LEU A 133 -9.68 -16.42 -2.25
CA LEU A 133 -8.77 -15.30 -2.05
C LEU A 133 -9.15 -14.11 -2.94
N ALA A 134 -9.52 -14.37 -4.20
CA ALA A 134 -9.98 -13.33 -5.13
C ALA A 134 -11.23 -12.60 -4.62
N ALA A 135 -12.16 -13.30 -3.99
CA ALA A 135 -13.34 -12.67 -3.37
C ALA A 135 -12.94 -11.72 -2.23
N LEU A 136 -11.94 -12.08 -1.42
CA LEU A 136 -11.40 -11.20 -0.38
C LEU A 136 -10.68 -9.98 -0.99
N HIS A 137 -9.92 -10.18 -2.07
CA HIS A 137 -9.26 -9.07 -2.79
C HIS A 137 -10.27 -8.10 -3.43
N ALA A 138 -11.38 -8.61 -3.98
CA ALA A 138 -12.45 -7.75 -4.51
C ALA A 138 -13.07 -6.88 -3.41
N ASP A 139 -13.22 -7.42 -2.19
CA ASP A 139 -13.72 -6.66 -1.04
C ASP A 139 -12.68 -5.63 -0.54
N MET A 140 -11.41 -6.01 -0.51
CA MET A 140 -10.28 -5.09 -0.24
C MET A 140 -10.26 -3.91 -1.23
N ARG A 141 -10.35 -4.21 -2.53
CA ARG A 141 -10.37 -3.21 -3.60
C ARG A 141 -11.59 -2.29 -3.53
N ALA A 142 -12.71 -2.76 -2.97
CA ALA A 142 -13.88 -1.94 -2.69
C ALA A 142 -13.70 -0.99 -1.49
N GLY A 143 -12.53 -1.01 -0.81
CA GLY A 143 -12.23 -0.16 0.32
C GLY A 143 -12.85 -0.62 1.64
N ASN A 144 -13.26 -1.88 1.74
CA ASN A 144 -13.83 -2.44 2.96
C ASN A 144 -12.74 -2.95 3.91
N SER A 145 -13.09 -3.03 5.20
CA SER A 145 -12.32 -3.77 6.20
C SER A 145 -13.02 -5.09 6.48
N GLY A 146 -12.24 -6.16 6.65
CA GLY A 146 -12.82 -7.47 6.88
C GLY A 146 -11.79 -8.54 7.18
N TYR A 147 -12.27 -9.77 7.22
CA TYR A 147 -11.44 -10.95 7.36
C TYR A 147 -12.10 -12.15 6.70
N GLY A 148 -11.30 -13.15 6.34
CA GLY A 148 -11.80 -14.40 5.79
C GLY A 148 -10.74 -15.49 5.80
N SER A 149 -11.14 -16.69 5.40
CA SER A 149 -10.23 -17.81 5.23
C SER A 149 -10.15 -18.19 3.76
N TYR A 150 -8.99 -18.66 3.37
CA TYR A 150 -8.71 -19.17 2.03
C TYR A 150 -7.72 -20.33 2.10
N GLU A 151 -7.64 -21.09 1.02
CA GLU A 151 -6.65 -22.15 0.87
C GLU A 151 -5.71 -21.79 -0.28
N ILE A 152 -4.42 -21.96 -0.06
CA ILE A 152 -3.40 -21.79 -1.09
C ILE A 152 -2.34 -22.87 -0.90
N SER A 153 -1.99 -23.57 -1.99
CA SER A 153 -1.00 -24.66 -1.99
C SER A 153 -1.29 -25.73 -0.91
N GLY A 154 -2.56 -26.05 -0.68
CA GLY A 154 -2.99 -27.04 0.32
C GLY A 154 -2.91 -26.58 1.78
N ALA A 155 -2.63 -25.30 2.03
CA ALA A 155 -2.57 -24.70 3.36
C ALA A 155 -3.73 -23.73 3.58
N GLN A 156 -4.50 -23.95 4.66
CA GLN A 156 -5.53 -23.01 5.08
C GLN A 156 -4.90 -21.82 5.82
N LYS A 157 -5.29 -20.62 5.42
CA LYS A 157 -4.84 -19.34 6.00
C LYS A 157 -6.06 -18.47 6.34
N TYR A 158 -5.87 -17.60 7.32
CA TYR A 158 -6.72 -16.44 7.54
C TYR A 158 -6.10 -15.19 6.92
N LEU A 159 -6.96 -14.31 6.45
CA LEU A 159 -6.64 -12.97 5.98
C LEU A 159 -7.48 -11.96 6.75
N ALA A 160 -6.86 -10.93 7.28
CA ALA A 160 -7.53 -9.73 7.78
C ALA A 160 -7.02 -8.53 6.99
N TYR A 161 -7.90 -7.59 6.65
CA TYR A 161 -7.56 -6.46 5.79
C TYR A 161 -8.31 -5.19 6.17
N ALA A 162 -7.70 -4.06 5.86
CA ALA A 162 -8.29 -2.74 6.03
C ALA A 162 -7.70 -1.74 5.01
N PRO A 163 -8.50 -0.76 4.56
CA PRO A 163 -7.98 0.32 3.72
C PRO A 163 -6.98 1.17 4.50
N VAL A 164 -5.96 1.66 3.81
CA VAL A 164 -4.96 2.57 4.38
C VAL A 164 -5.39 4.00 4.05
N PRO A 165 -5.70 4.83 5.06
CA PRO A 165 -6.06 6.23 4.82
C PRO A 165 -4.95 7.00 4.09
N GLN A 166 -5.34 8.01 3.32
CA GLN A 166 -4.43 8.89 2.58
C GLN A 166 -3.59 8.19 1.49
N THR A 167 -3.99 6.98 1.09
CA THR A 167 -3.48 6.31 -0.10
C THR A 167 -4.49 6.38 -1.22
N ASP A 168 -4.05 6.21 -2.46
CA ASP A 168 -4.95 6.14 -3.64
C ASP A 168 -5.58 4.73 -3.75
N GLY A 169 -6.46 4.40 -2.78
CA GLY A 169 -7.17 3.12 -2.73
C GLY A 169 -6.31 1.94 -2.26
N GLY A 170 -5.19 2.21 -1.58
CA GLY A 170 -4.36 1.15 -1.01
C GLY A 170 -5.05 0.43 0.15
N THR A 171 -4.98 -0.91 0.15
CA THR A 171 -5.50 -1.76 1.23
C THR A 171 -4.40 -2.69 1.71
N VAL A 172 -4.16 -2.71 3.02
CA VAL A 172 -3.23 -3.63 3.66
C VAL A 172 -3.95 -4.91 4.06
N ALA A 173 -3.26 -6.02 3.90
CA ALA A 173 -3.70 -7.35 4.35
C ALA A 173 -2.62 -8.02 5.19
N VAL A 174 -3.06 -8.74 6.22
CA VAL A 174 -2.20 -9.57 7.05
C VAL A 174 -2.72 -11.00 6.98
N THR A 175 -1.85 -11.95 6.67
CA THR A 175 -2.19 -13.36 6.52
C THR A 175 -1.41 -14.22 7.50
N ALA A 176 -2.07 -15.25 8.04
CA ALA A 176 -1.43 -16.25 8.89
C ALA A 176 -2.04 -17.63 8.69
N PRO A 177 -1.25 -18.72 8.86
CA PRO A 177 -1.77 -20.07 8.84
C PRO A 177 -2.79 -20.30 9.96
N VAL A 178 -3.89 -21.00 9.65
CA VAL A 178 -4.91 -21.37 10.67
C VAL A 178 -4.28 -22.08 11.88
N LYS A 179 -3.26 -22.90 11.66
CA LYS A 179 -2.53 -23.60 12.72
C LYS A 179 -1.87 -22.67 13.76
N ALA A 180 -1.53 -21.44 13.37
CA ALA A 180 -0.94 -20.47 14.29
C ALA A 180 -1.92 -20.07 15.42
N PHE A 181 -3.22 -20.08 15.14
CA PHE A 181 -4.26 -19.74 16.12
C PHE A 181 -4.69 -20.95 16.96
N LEU A 182 -4.60 -22.18 16.42
CA LEU A 182 -4.99 -23.40 17.15
C LEU A 182 -3.96 -23.79 18.21
N GLY A 183 -2.67 -23.46 18.01
CA GLY A 183 -1.61 -23.73 18.99
C GLY A 183 -1.75 -22.92 20.28
N ALA A 184 -2.31 -21.72 20.23
CA ALA A 184 -2.51 -20.86 21.39
C ALA A 184 -3.63 -21.35 22.33
N THR A 185 -4.62 -22.10 21.80
CA THR A 185 -5.73 -22.65 22.58
C THR A 185 -5.36 -23.95 23.33
N SER A 186 -4.37 -24.70 22.86
CA SER A 186 -3.95 -25.97 23.52
C SER A 186 -3.07 -25.73 24.75
N THR A 187 -2.44 -24.58 24.89
CA THR A 187 -1.58 -24.23 26.05
C THR A 187 -2.37 -23.74 27.28
N SER A 188 -3.60 -23.25 27.09
CA SER A 188 -4.41 -22.76 28.23
C SER A 188 -5.25 -23.81 28.93
N THR A 189 -5.31 -25.06 28.43
CA THR A 189 -6.12 -26.15 29.02
C THR A 189 -5.33 -27.05 29.97
N LEU A 190 -4.03 -26.74 30.22
CA LEU A 190 -3.14 -27.55 31.08
C LEU A 190 -2.80 -26.90 32.42
N LEU A 191 -3.57 -25.90 32.85
CA LEU A 191 -3.41 -25.24 34.15
C LEU A 191 -4.75 -25.17 34.92
N THR A 192 -5.39 -26.33 35.08
CA THR A 192 -6.46 -26.53 36.10
C THR A 192 -6.17 -27.78 36.91
#